data_c1d29f57092472970827e16c2d9df81a
#
_entry.id   c1d29f57092472970827e16c2d9df81a
#
_cell.length_a   1.000
_cell.length_b   1.000
_cell.length_c   1.000
_cell.angle_alpha   90.00
_cell.angle_beta   90.00
_cell.angle_gamma   90.00
#
_symmetry.space_group_name_H-M   'P 1'
#
loop_
_entity.id
_entity.type
_entity.pdbx_description
1 polymer ?
#
loop_
_entity_poly.entity_id
_entity_poly.type
_entity_poly.pdbx_seq_one_letter_code
_entity_poly.pdbx_strand_id
1 'polypeptide(L)'
;MSKKALTREAILQQAVRSASQIGISRLTIGSLAGQSGLSKSGLFAHFGSKEALQLAVVQAAQAQFVEEVVKPAFTQPRGMARLRALFHAWVMRLYGGSMPGGCPLLAAAYEFDDQPGAIRDALVAGQRWQRDTLQRLLQDAQDAGELAAGSNVPLLAFMLFGLIQSAHHDHQLLDNHHSAQLALQGFAQLCGTAAPRTDGAST
;
A
#
# COMPACT_ATOMS: atom_id res chain seq x y z
N MET A 1 -27.93 -14.00 -21.72
CA MET A 1 -27.44 -13.24 -20.53
C MET A 1 -26.65 -12.06 -21.04
N SER A 2 -27.13 -10.84 -20.82
CA SER A 2 -26.47 -9.60 -21.24
C SER A 2 -25.10 -9.48 -20.53
N LYS A 3 -23.99 -9.45 -21.29
CA LYS A 3 -22.66 -9.10 -20.75
C LYS A 3 -22.74 -7.66 -20.26
N LYS A 4 -22.91 -7.47 -18.94
CA LYS A 4 -22.82 -6.14 -18.33
C LYS A 4 -21.44 -5.59 -18.66
N ALA A 5 -21.37 -4.51 -19.42
CA ALA A 5 -20.09 -3.89 -19.75
C ALA A 5 -19.41 -3.50 -18.43
N LEU A 6 -18.22 -4.05 -18.17
CA LEU A 6 -17.42 -3.67 -17.01
C LEU A 6 -16.95 -2.23 -17.22
N THR A 7 -17.13 -1.40 -16.21
CA THR A 7 -16.60 -0.03 -16.23
C THR A 7 -15.08 -0.07 -16.18
N ARG A 8 -14.41 0.97 -16.68
CA ARG A 8 -12.94 1.11 -16.60
C ARG A 8 -12.44 0.95 -15.15
N GLU A 9 -13.18 1.44 -14.19
CA GLU A 9 -12.88 1.31 -12.77
C GLU A 9 -12.92 -0.14 -12.29
N ALA A 10 -13.96 -0.91 -12.62
CA ALA A 10 -14.06 -2.32 -12.27
C ALA A 10 -12.92 -3.15 -12.90
N ILE A 11 -12.52 -2.80 -14.13
CA ILE A 11 -11.36 -3.42 -14.80
C ILE A 11 -10.08 -3.11 -14.03
N LEU A 12 -9.88 -1.86 -13.58
CA LEU A 12 -8.70 -1.46 -12.82
C LEU A 12 -8.64 -2.11 -11.44
N GLN A 13 -9.78 -2.25 -10.74
CA GLN A 13 -9.82 -2.99 -9.47
C GLN A 13 -9.37 -4.44 -9.65
N GLN A 14 -9.87 -5.12 -10.68
CA GLN A 14 -9.43 -6.47 -11.00
C GLN A 14 -7.94 -6.51 -11.40
N ALA A 15 -7.46 -5.53 -12.15
CA ALA A 15 -6.07 -5.44 -12.56
C ALA A 15 -5.13 -5.22 -11.37
N VAL A 16 -5.50 -4.38 -10.38
CA VAL A 16 -4.75 -4.21 -9.13
C VAL A 16 -4.66 -5.52 -8.35
N ARG A 17 -5.79 -6.25 -8.23
CA ARG A 17 -5.80 -7.56 -7.57
C ARG A 17 -4.91 -8.58 -8.30
N SER A 18 -4.94 -8.63 -9.64
CA SER A 18 -4.03 -9.47 -10.42
C SER A 18 -2.58 -9.06 -10.22
N ALA A 19 -2.28 -7.75 -10.27
CA ALA A 19 -0.94 -7.22 -10.09
C ALA A 19 -0.36 -7.56 -8.71
N SER A 20 -1.19 -7.66 -7.66
CA SER A 20 -0.72 -8.09 -6.34
C SER A 20 -0.13 -9.51 -6.37
N GLN A 21 -0.63 -10.39 -7.23
CA GLN A 21 -0.20 -11.79 -7.32
C GLN A 21 0.95 -12.02 -8.30
N ILE A 22 0.91 -11.36 -9.46
CA ILE A 22 1.86 -11.64 -10.55
C ILE A 22 2.90 -10.53 -10.77
N GLY A 23 2.78 -9.41 -10.08
CA GLY A 23 3.58 -8.20 -10.31
C GLY A 23 3.00 -7.30 -11.40
N ILE A 24 3.32 -6.00 -11.33
CA ILE A 24 2.89 -5.01 -12.34
C ILE A 24 3.61 -5.21 -13.67
N SER A 25 4.90 -5.54 -13.64
CA SER A 25 5.70 -5.75 -14.85
C SER A 25 5.18 -6.87 -15.76
N ARG A 26 4.59 -7.92 -15.15
CA ARG A 26 4.01 -9.06 -15.86
C ARG A 26 2.58 -8.83 -16.34
N LEU A 27 1.93 -7.77 -15.87
CA LEU A 27 0.56 -7.48 -16.29
C LEU A 27 0.54 -7.04 -17.74
N THR A 28 -0.31 -7.70 -18.55
CA THR A 28 -0.51 -7.40 -19.98
C THR A 28 -2.00 -7.30 -20.30
N ILE A 29 -2.33 -6.63 -21.40
CA ILE A 29 -3.71 -6.59 -21.93
C ILE A 29 -4.24 -8.02 -22.17
N GLY A 30 -3.37 -8.94 -22.65
CA GLY A 30 -3.75 -10.32 -22.88
C GLY A 30 -4.05 -11.11 -21.62
N SER A 31 -3.20 -10.99 -20.57
CA SER A 31 -3.42 -11.65 -19.28
C SER A 31 -4.68 -11.15 -18.58
N LEU A 32 -4.90 -9.82 -18.62
CA LEU A 32 -6.10 -9.23 -18.03
C LEU A 32 -7.39 -9.62 -18.79
N ALA A 33 -7.34 -9.71 -20.12
CA ALA A 33 -8.47 -10.17 -20.94
C ALA A 33 -8.93 -11.57 -20.55
N GLY A 34 -7.98 -12.50 -20.38
CA GLY A 34 -8.28 -13.86 -19.93
C GLY A 34 -8.96 -13.94 -18.56
N GLN A 35 -8.63 -13.03 -17.66
CA GLN A 35 -9.18 -12.99 -16.30
C GLN A 35 -10.51 -12.23 -16.20
N SER A 36 -10.69 -11.19 -17.01
CA SER A 36 -11.88 -10.30 -16.95
C SER A 36 -13.05 -10.75 -17.81
N GLY A 37 -12.86 -11.77 -18.65
CA GLY A 37 -13.84 -12.20 -19.64
C GLY A 37 -14.10 -11.16 -20.75
N LEU A 38 -13.23 -10.13 -20.84
CA LEU A 38 -13.27 -9.13 -21.91
C LEU A 38 -12.42 -9.54 -23.10
N SER A 39 -12.74 -9.02 -24.28
CA SER A 39 -11.89 -9.21 -25.44
C SER A 39 -10.60 -8.38 -25.34
N LYS A 40 -9.51 -8.87 -25.95
CA LYS A 40 -8.25 -8.10 -26.03
C LYS A 40 -8.45 -6.73 -26.71
N SER A 41 -9.28 -6.67 -27.76
CA SER A 41 -9.61 -5.42 -28.45
C SER A 41 -10.40 -4.45 -27.57
N GLY A 42 -11.31 -4.95 -26.74
CA GLY A 42 -12.05 -4.13 -25.78
C GLY A 42 -11.12 -3.51 -24.73
N LEU A 43 -10.20 -4.30 -24.17
CA LEU A 43 -9.20 -3.77 -23.22
C LEU A 43 -8.21 -2.83 -23.88
N PHE A 44 -7.78 -3.13 -25.11
CA PHE A 44 -6.90 -2.23 -25.86
C PHE A 44 -7.55 -0.86 -26.12
N ALA A 45 -8.87 -0.84 -26.38
CA ALA A 45 -9.61 0.43 -26.52
C ALA A 45 -9.62 1.27 -25.22
N HIS A 46 -9.52 0.62 -24.02
CA HIS A 46 -9.47 1.32 -22.74
C HIS A 46 -8.07 1.86 -22.38
N PHE A 47 -7.00 1.16 -22.76
CA PHE A 47 -5.64 1.44 -22.26
C PHE A 47 -4.63 1.75 -23.35
N GLY A 48 -4.83 1.30 -24.60
CA GLY A 48 -3.98 1.59 -25.75
C GLY A 48 -2.64 0.84 -25.76
N SER A 49 -1.99 0.65 -24.62
CA SER A 49 -0.69 -0.04 -24.53
C SER A 49 -0.53 -0.80 -23.21
N LYS A 50 0.48 -1.68 -23.15
CA LYS A 50 0.88 -2.35 -21.90
C LYS A 50 1.31 -1.33 -20.85
N GLU A 51 2.15 -0.37 -21.22
CA GLU A 51 2.68 0.63 -20.31
C GLU A 51 1.57 1.53 -19.76
N ALA A 52 0.64 1.98 -20.60
CA ALA A 52 -0.52 2.77 -20.15
C ALA A 52 -1.43 1.98 -19.21
N LEU A 53 -1.62 0.68 -19.43
CA LEU A 53 -2.31 -0.20 -18.49
C LEU A 53 -1.58 -0.28 -17.15
N GLN A 54 -0.27 -0.54 -17.15
CA GLN A 54 0.54 -0.66 -15.95
C GLN A 54 0.56 0.64 -15.15
N LEU A 55 0.72 1.78 -15.82
CA LEU A 55 0.63 3.10 -15.17
C LEU A 55 -0.75 3.34 -14.54
N ALA A 56 -1.82 3.00 -15.27
CA ALA A 56 -3.18 3.14 -14.74
C ALA A 56 -3.42 2.24 -13.51
N VAL A 57 -2.80 1.05 -13.47
CA VAL A 57 -2.84 0.14 -12.31
C VAL A 57 -2.09 0.72 -11.12
N VAL A 58 -0.90 1.31 -11.30
CA VAL A 58 -0.17 2.03 -10.24
C VAL A 58 -1.04 3.13 -9.66
N GLN A 59 -1.62 3.98 -10.51
CA GLN A 59 -2.48 5.08 -10.07
C GLN A 59 -3.74 4.59 -9.34
N ALA A 60 -4.37 3.52 -9.83
CA ALA A 60 -5.53 2.91 -9.16
C ALA A 60 -5.15 2.32 -7.78
N ALA A 61 -4.02 1.65 -7.66
CA ALA A 61 -3.52 1.12 -6.39
C ALA A 61 -3.19 2.23 -5.39
N GLN A 62 -2.64 3.37 -5.86
CA GLN A 62 -2.42 4.57 -5.04
C GLN A 62 -3.73 5.18 -4.56
N ALA A 63 -4.72 5.28 -5.44
CA ALA A 63 -6.06 5.77 -5.07
C ALA A 63 -6.72 4.87 -4.02
N GLN A 64 -6.67 3.54 -4.20
CA GLN A 64 -7.17 2.59 -3.19
C GLN A 64 -6.44 2.74 -1.85
N PHE A 65 -5.13 2.94 -1.85
CA PHE A 65 -4.38 3.20 -0.62
C PHE A 65 -4.90 4.45 0.11
N VAL A 66 -5.17 5.52 -0.61
CA VAL A 66 -5.74 6.73 -0.02
C VAL A 66 -7.12 6.46 0.57
N GLU A 67 -8.00 5.77 -0.13
CA GLU A 67 -9.35 5.44 0.33
C GLU A 67 -9.36 4.51 1.56
N GLU A 68 -8.54 3.46 1.53
CA GLU A 68 -8.58 2.40 2.53
C GLU A 68 -7.71 2.67 3.76
N VAL A 69 -6.64 3.44 3.62
CA VAL A 69 -5.65 3.68 4.68
C VAL A 69 -5.67 5.13 5.16
N VAL A 70 -5.57 6.08 4.23
CA VAL A 70 -5.34 7.48 4.59
C VAL A 70 -6.62 8.14 5.06
N LYS A 71 -7.70 8.06 4.28
CA LYS A 71 -8.96 8.72 4.65
C LYS A 71 -9.51 8.27 6.02
N PRO A 72 -9.58 6.96 6.33
CA PRO A 72 -10.02 6.52 7.66
C PRO A 72 -9.10 7.03 8.78
N ALA A 73 -7.79 7.04 8.58
CA ALA A 73 -6.86 7.57 9.57
C ALA A 73 -7.05 9.07 9.84
N PHE A 74 -7.39 9.83 8.80
CA PHE A 74 -7.61 11.28 8.91
C PHE A 74 -8.92 11.66 9.59
N THR A 75 -9.81 10.72 9.87
CA THR A 75 -10.98 10.94 10.74
C THR A 75 -10.59 10.99 12.24
N GLN A 76 -9.40 10.48 12.59
CA GLN A 76 -8.90 10.50 13.96
C GLN A 76 -8.36 11.89 14.33
N PRO A 77 -8.34 12.24 15.64
CA PRO A 77 -7.71 13.46 16.12
C PRO A 77 -6.27 13.60 15.61
N ARG A 78 -5.85 14.86 15.38
CA ARG A 78 -4.49 15.18 14.98
C ARG A 78 -3.50 14.74 16.07
N GLY A 79 -2.29 14.34 15.68
CA GLY A 79 -1.25 13.85 16.58
C GLY A 79 -1.11 12.32 16.55
N MET A 80 -0.74 11.72 17.68
CA MET A 80 -0.42 10.29 17.80
C MET A 80 -1.59 9.38 17.43
N ALA A 81 -2.82 9.77 17.74
CA ALA A 81 -4.00 8.99 17.40
C ALA A 81 -4.13 8.78 15.88
N ARG A 82 -3.94 9.84 15.10
CA ARG A 82 -3.97 9.78 13.63
C ARG A 82 -2.80 9.00 13.05
N LEU A 83 -1.60 9.21 13.57
CA LEU A 83 -0.39 8.47 13.16
C LEU A 83 -0.56 6.97 13.40
N ARG A 84 -1.03 6.60 14.60
CA ARG A 84 -1.30 5.19 14.95
C ARG A 84 -2.35 4.57 14.05
N ALA A 85 -3.44 5.27 13.77
CA ALA A 85 -4.50 4.80 12.89
C ALA A 85 -3.99 4.58 11.45
N LEU A 86 -3.17 5.52 10.92
CA LEU A 86 -2.56 5.37 9.60
C LEU A 86 -1.66 4.14 9.54
N PHE A 87 -0.74 4.02 10.51
CA PHE A 87 0.23 2.92 10.53
C PHE A 87 -0.47 1.57 10.67
N HIS A 88 -1.42 1.47 11.60
CA HIS A 88 -2.22 0.25 11.81
C HIS A 88 -3.00 -0.14 10.55
N ALA A 89 -3.74 0.79 9.94
CA ALA A 89 -4.48 0.53 8.71
C ALA A 89 -3.55 0.09 7.56
N TRP A 90 -2.37 0.69 7.47
CA TRP A 90 -1.38 0.33 6.44
C TRP A 90 -0.86 -1.10 6.65
N VAL A 91 -0.44 -1.44 7.88
CA VAL A 91 -0.02 -2.80 8.22
C VAL A 91 -1.15 -3.78 7.92
N MET A 92 -2.36 -3.55 8.43
CA MET A 92 -3.48 -4.48 8.24
C MET A 92 -3.89 -4.66 6.78
N ARG A 93 -3.71 -3.63 5.93
CA ARG A 93 -3.94 -3.74 4.49
C ARG A 93 -3.01 -4.75 3.79
N LEU A 94 -1.80 -4.97 4.31
CA LEU A 94 -0.87 -5.96 3.74
C LEU A 94 -1.38 -7.40 3.88
N TYR A 95 -2.25 -7.65 4.85
CA TYR A 95 -2.80 -8.98 5.18
C TYR A 95 -4.27 -9.13 4.76
N GLY A 96 -4.88 -8.08 4.25
CA GLY A 96 -6.28 -8.08 3.81
C GLY A 96 -6.48 -8.92 2.56
N GLY A 97 -7.56 -9.73 2.54
CA GLY A 97 -7.88 -10.61 1.40
C GLY A 97 -8.20 -9.91 0.07
N SER A 98 -8.25 -8.57 0.04
CA SER A 98 -8.41 -7.79 -1.19
C SER A 98 -7.19 -7.86 -2.12
N MET A 99 -6.00 -8.10 -1.55
CA MET A 99 -4.72 -8.20 -2.28
C MET A 99 -3.96 -9.47 -1.86
N PRO A 100 -4.30 -10.62 -2.45
CA PRO A 100 -3.77 -11.92 -2.02
C PRO A 100 -2.26 -12.10 -2.18
N GLY A 101 -1.62 -11.30 -3.04
CA GLY A 101 -0.16 -11.25 -3.20
C GLY A 101 0.49 -10.05 -2.49
N GLY A 102 -0.19 -9.41 -1.52
CA GLY A 102 0.32 -8.25 -0.79
C GLY A 102 0.20 -6.94 -1.57
N CYS A 103 0.96 -5.94 -1.16
CA CYS A 103 0.87 -4.59 -1.74
C CYS A 103 1.58 -4.51 -3.09
N PRO A 104 0.86 -4.32 -4.20
CA PRO A 104 1.49 -4.24 -5.52
C PRO A 104 2.40 -3.02 -5.68
N LEU A 105 2.19 -1.95 -4.90
CA LEU A 105 3.05 -0.75 -4.94
C LEU A 105 4.42 -0.99 -4.30
N LEU A 106 4.48 -1.79 -3.22
CA LEU A 106 5.75 -2.16 -2.59
C LEU A 106 6.54 -3.12 -3.49
N ALA A 107 5.88 -4.11 -4.08
CA ALA A 107 6.50 -5.03 -5.03
C ALA A 107 7.00 -4.30 -6.28
N ALA A 108 6.16 -3.44 -6.89
CA ALA A 108 6.52 -2.70 -8.09
C ALA A 108 7.69 -1.73 -7.89
N ALA A 109 7.92 -1.25 -6.66
CA ALA A 109 9.07 -0.40 -6.38
C ALA A 109 10.39 -1.11 -6.69
N TYR A 110 10.48 -2.42 -6.42
CA TYR A 110 11.66 -3.23 -6.76
C TYR A 110 11.65 -3.70 -8.24
N GLU A 111 10.46 -3.83 -8.86
CA GLU A 111 10.37 -4.21 -10.28
C GLU A 111 10.82 -3.08 -11.22
N PHE A 112 10.71 -1.82 -10.79
CA PHE A 112 10.91 -0.65 -11.62
C PHE A 112 11.97 0.35 -11.08
N ASP A 113 12.77 -0.02 -10.07
CA ASP A 113 13.74 0.90 -9.47
C ASP A 113 14.85 1.35 -10.43
N ASP A 114 15.22 0.48 -11.38
CA ASP A 114 16.23 0.70 -12.42
C ASP A 114 15.64 0.97 -13.82
N GLN A 115 14.30 1.08 -13.95
CA GLN A 115 13.60 1.25 -15.23
C GLN A 115 13.04 2.68 -15.38
N PRO A 116 13.78 3.64 -15.95
CA PRO A 116 13.29 5.01 -16.16
C PRO A 116 12.00 5.04 -16.98
N GLY A 117 11.07 5.92 -16.61
CA GLY A 117 9.80 6.11 -17.33
C GLY A 117 8.63 6.44 -16.41
N ALA A 118 7.46 6.62 -17.02
CA ALA A 118 6.26 7.11 -16.32
C ALA A 118 5.82 6.25 -15.13
N ILE A 119 6.02 4.93 -15.21
CA ILE A 119 5.65 4.01 -14.11
C ILE A 119 6.55 4.25 -12.91
N ARG A 120 7.87 4.28 -13.11
CA ARG A 120 8.84 4.58 -12.06
C ARG A 120 8.58 5.95 -11.45
N ASP A 121 8.33 6.96 -12.26
CA ASP A 121 8.07 8.33 -11.80
C ASP A 121 6.82 8.38 -10.91
N ALA A 122 5.76 7.68 -11.29
CA ALA A 122 4.54 7.57 -10.49
C ALA A 122 4.78 6.84 -9.16
N LEU A 123 5.59 5.77 -9.16
CA LEU A 123 5.97 5.04 -7.94
C LEU A 123 6.82 5.91 -7.01
N VAL A 124 7.82 6.62 -7.55
CA VAL A 124 8.66 7.56 -6.80
C VAL A 124 7.82 8.66 -6.15
N ALA A 125 6.93 9.30 -6.94
CA ALA A 125 6.04 10.33 -6.43
C ALA A 125 5.13 9.80 -5.30
N GLY A 126 4.55 8.61 -5.49
CA GLY A 126 3.71 7.98 -4.47
C GLY A 126 4.46 7.64 -3.17
N GLN A 127 5.66 7.07 -3.27
CA GLN A 127 6.47 6.73 -2.09
C GLN A 127 6.98 7.98 -1.35
N ARG A 128 7.37 9.03 -2.07
CA ARG A 128 7.73 10.32 -1.45
C ARG A 128 6.55 10.88 -0.69
N TRP A 129 5.37 10.93 -1.31
CA TRP A 129 4.16 11.40 -0.66
C TRP A 129 3.80 10.60 0.61
N GLN A 130 3.98 9.27 0.61
CA GLN A 130 3.76 8.42 1.78
C GLN A 130 4.74 8.77 2.92
N ARG A 131 6.03 8.95 2.61
CA ARG A 131 7.06 9.32 3.59
C ARG A 131 6.82 10.73 4.15
N ASP A 132 6.48 11.69 3.29
CA ASP A 132 6.14 13.05 3.70
C ASP A 132 4.88 13.07 4.59
N THR A 133 3.93 12.18 4.31
CA THR A 133 2.74 12.02 5.17
C THR A 133 3.12 11.48 6.54
N LEU A 134 3.97 10.45 6.63
CA LEU A 134 4.49 9.96 7.91
C LEU A 134 5.24 11.05 8.68
N GLN A 135 6.12 11.81 8.01
CA GLN A 135 6.86 12.90 8.65
C GLN A 135 5.92 13.97 9.22
N ARG A 136 4.92 14.41 8.46
CA ARG A 136 3.94 15.38 8.92
C ARG A 136 3.17 14.88 10.14
N LEU A 137 2.73 13.63 10.15
CA LEU A 137 1.99 13.08 11.29
C LEU A 137 2.87 12.89 12.53
N LEU A 138 4.13 12.54 12.35
CA LEU A 138 5.12 12.49 13.44
C LEU A 138 5.38 13.88 14.00
N GLN A 139 5.52 14.90 13.15
CA GLN A 139 5.67 16.29 13.57
C GLN A 139 4.42 16.76 14.33
N ASP A 140 3.21 16.45 13.82
CA ASP A 140 1.97 16.77 14.52
C ASP A 140 1.92 16.17 15.94
N ALA A 141 2.40 14.94 16.11
CA ALA A 141 2.47 14.27 17.41
C ALA A 141 3.54 14.90 18.32
N GLN A 142 4.67 15.32 17.76
CA GLN A 142 5.72 16.01 18.50
C GLN A 142 5.28 17.40 18.97
N ASP A 143 4.63 18.17 18.10
CA ASP A 143 4.09 19.49 18.41
C ASP A 143 2.99 19.44 19.48
N ALA A 144 2.25 18.31 19.53
CA ALA A 144 1.25 18.03 20.56
C ALA A 144 1.87 17.54 21.90
N GLY A 145 3.20 17.36 21.98
CA GLY A 145 3.87 16.80 23.15
C GLY A 145 3.67 15.31 23.37
N GLU A 146 3.16 14.60 22.37
CA GLU A 146 2.88 13.15 22.40
C GLU A 146 4.10 12.31 21.97
N LEU A 147 5.11 12.94 21.38
CA LEU A 147 6.46 12.42 21.13
C LEU A 147 7.48 13.26 21.89
N ALA A 148 8.61 12.65 22.25
CA ALA A 148 9.70 13.39 22.89
C ALA A 148 10.17 14.57 22.03
N ALA A 149 10.38 15.75 22.61
CA ALA A 149 10.75 16.97 21.89
C ALA A 149 12.06 16.85 21.08
N GLY A 150 12.97 15.94 21.49
CA GLY A 150 14.22 15.64 20.77
C GLY A 150 14.11 14.55 19.72
N SER A 151 12.91 14.02 19.41
CA SER A 151 12.74 12.96 18.45
C SER A 151 13.17 13.41 17.05
N ASN A 152 14.00 12.59 16.39
CA ASN A 152 14.39 12.79 14.99
C ASN A 152 13.27 12.32 14.07
N VAL A 153 12.36 13.23 13.70
CA VAL A 153 11.19 12.94 12.87
C VAL A 153 11.54 12.28 11.52
N PRO A 154 12.53 12.77 10.75
CA PRO A 154 12.96 12.10 9.53
C PRO A 154 13.43 10.66 9.74
N LEU A 155 14.19 10.40 10.80
CA LEU A 155 14.66 9.06 11.15
C LEU A 155 13.49 8.14 11.53
N LEU A 156 12.57 8.63 12.36
CA LEU A 156 11.38 7.87 12.75
C LEU A 156 10.52 7.51 11.53
N ALA A 157 10.30 8.45 10.61
CA ALA A 157 9.57 8.19 9.37
C ALA A 157 10.25 7.12 8.51
N PHE A 158 11.58 7.16 8.39
CA PHE A 158 12.36 6.15 7.71
C PHE A 158 12.21 4.77 8.36
N MET A 159 12.31 4.70 9.70
CA MET A 159 12.16 3.45 10.45
C MET A 159 10.74 2.89 10.35
N LEU A 160 9.70 3.72 10.49
CA LEU A 160 8.31 3.29 10.34
C LEU A 160 8.02 2.76 8.94
N PHE A 161 8.54 3.44 7.90
CA PHE A 161 8.40 2.92 6.54
C PHE A 161 9.16 1.60 6.35
N GLY A 162 10.33 1.46 6.98
CA GLY A 162 11.09 0.21 7.02
C GLY A 162 10.32 -0.94 7.66
N LEU A 163 9.58 -0.69 8.75
CA LEU A 163 8.71 -1.71 9.37
C LEU A 163 7.60 -2.18 8.42
N ILE A 164 7.00 -1.28 7.63
CA ILE A 164 6.01 -1.65 6.61
C ILE A 164 6.64 -2.56 5.53
N GLN A 165 7.84 -2.21 5.06
CA GLN A 165 8.54 -3.01 4.05
C GLN A 165 8.93 -4.38 4.58
N SER A 166 9.49 -4.45 5.81
CA SER A 166 9.85 -5.71 6.46
C SER A 166 8.64 -6.59 6.69
N ALA A 167 7.52 -6.02 7.17
CA ALA A 167 6.28 -6.78 7.37
C ALA A 167 5.76 -7.37 6.06
N HIS A 168 5.78 -6.58 4.96
CA HIS A 168 5.39 -7.06 3.64
C HIS A 168 6.31 -8.19 3.15
N HIS A 169 7.63 -7.99 3.23
CA HIS A 169 8.63 -8.97 2.81
C HIS A 169 8.48 -10.29 3.58
N ASP A 170 8.44 -10.21 4.91
CA ASP A 170 8.36 -11.39 5.77
C ASP A 170 7.06 -12.18 5.54
N HIS A 171 5.95 -11.47 5.35
CA HIS A 171 4.67 -12.13 5.05
C HIS A 171 4.69 -12.81 3.68
N GLN A 172 5.16 -12.13 2.63
CA GLN A 172 5.05 -12.62 1.25
C GLN A 172 6.13 -13.65 0.89
N LEU A 173 7.33 -13.51 1.43
CA LEU A 173 8.48 -14.35 1.05
C LEU A 173 8.78 -15.43 2.09
N LEU A 174 8.60 -15.13 3.38
CA LEU A 174 8.98 -16.02 4.48
C LEU A 174 7.77 -16.70 5.14
N ASP A 175 6.54 -16.47 4.65
CA ASP A 175 5.29 -16.96 5.24
C ASP A 175 5.15 -16.65 6.74
N ASN A 176 5.77 -15.53 7.19
CA ASN A 176 5.77 -15.13 8.58
C ASN A 176 4.45 -14.45 8.94
N HIS A 177 3.50 -15.20 9.48
CA HIS A 177 2.19 -14.69 9.89
C HIS A 177 2.24 -13.77 11.12
N HIS A 178 3.38 -13.68 11.82
CA HIS A 178 3.57 -12.77 12.96
C HIS A 178 4.15 -11.40 12.54
N SER A 179 4.50 -11.20 11.29
CA SER A 179 5.16 -9.97 10.81
C SER A 179 4.33 -8.70 11.00
N ALA A 180 2.98 -8.78 10.92
CA ALA A 180 2.09 -7.67 11.29
C ALA A 180 2.26 -7.25 12.75
N GLN A 181 2.26 -8.24 13.66
CA GLN A 181 2.43 -8.00 15.09
C GLN A 181 3.80 -7.38 15.40
N LEU A 182 4.85 -7.88 14.76
CA LEU A 182 6.20 -7.31 14.91
C LEU A 182 6.26 -5.85 14.44
N ALA A 183 5.63 -5.51 13.31
CA ALA A 183 5.58 -4.14 12.84
C ALA A 183 4.82 -3.22 13.81
N LEU A 184 3.70 -3.66 14.37
CA LEU A 184 2.93 -2.89 15.36
C LEU A 184 3.68 -2.74 16.68
N GLN A 185 4.40 -3.75 17.13
CA GLN A 185 5.28 -3.68 18.30
C GLN A 185 6.44 -2.71 18.06
N GLY A 186 7.07 -2.77 16.87
CA GLY A 186 8.12 -1.84 16.48
C GLY A 186 7.63 -0.39 16.47
N PHE A 187 6.43 -0.14 15.95
CA PHE A 187 5.79 1.17 16.03
C PHE A 187 5.64 1.65 17.48
N ALA A 188 5.14 0.79 18.36
CA ALA A 188 4.93 1.13 19.77
C ALA A 188 6.25 1.47 20.46
N GLN A 189 7.32 0.73 20.19
CA GLN A 189 8.66 1.01 20.73
C GLN A 189 9.24 2.33 20.21
N LEU A 190 9.13 2.58 18.91
CA LEU A 190 9.69 3.79 18.28
C LEU A 190 8.97 5.05 18.69
N CYS A 191 7.64 4.98 18.90
CA CYS A 191 6.82 6.13 19.25
C CYS A 191 6.55 6.25 20.76
N GLY A 192 7.15 5.40 21.60
CA GLY A 192 6.98 5.45 23.07
C GLY A 192 5.54 5.16 23.52
N THR A 193 4.75 4.41 22.74
CA THR A 193 3.36 4.11 23.04
C THR A 193 3.21 2.65 23.51
N ALA A 194 2.21 2.37 24.36
CA ALA A 194 1.91 0.97 24.72
C ALA A 194 1.51 0.18 23.46
N ALA A 195 2.10 -0.99 23.25
CA ALA A 195 1.69 -1.90 22.20
C ALA A 195 0.21 -2.28 22.36
N PRO A 196 -0.59 -2.41 21.28
CA PRO A 196 -1.93 -2.93 21.37
C PRO A 196 -1.89 -4.34 21.98
N ARG A 197 -2.75 -4.59 22.99
CA ARG A 197 -2.95 -5.93 23.51
C ARG A 197 -3.50 -6.79 22.38
N THR A 198 -2.79 -7.80 22.01
CA THR A 198 -3.33 -8.88 21.19
C THR A 198 -4.16 -9.74 22.15
N ASP A 199 -5.48 -9.51 22.20
CA ASP A 199 -6.38 -10.46 22.86
C ASP A 199 -6.18 -11.79 22.11
N GLY A 200 -5.68 -12.77 22.87
CA GLY A 200 -5.36 -14.08 22.34
C GLY A 200 -6.62 -14.72 21.74
N ALA A 201 -6.59 -14.94 20.44
CA ALA A 201 -7.40 -15.99 19.85
C ALA A 201 -6.77 -17.32 20.32
N SER A 202 -7.21 -17.80 21.49
CA SER A 202 -7.00 -19.17 21.95
C SER A 202 -7.87 -20.08 21.10
N THR A 203 -7.23 -21.18 20.69
CA THR A 203 -7.73 -22.43 20.09
C THR A 203 -8.08 -22.40 18.64
#